data_87c5b493d22a5317ce5ac8ddfd773dfe
#
_entry.id   87c5b493d22a5317ce5ac8ddfd773dfe
#
_cell.length_a   1.000
_cell.length_b   1.000
_cell.length_c   1.000
_cell.angle_alpha   90.00
_cell.angle_beta   90.00
_cell.angle_gamma   90.00
#
_symmetry.space_group_name_H-M   'P 1'
#
loop_
_entity.id
_entity.type
_entity.pdbx_description
1 polymer ?
#
loop_
_entity_poly.entity_id
_entity_poly.type
_entity_poly.pdbx_seq_one_letter_code
_entity_poly.pdbx_strand_id
1 'polypeptide(L)'
;MQDEKCRMQNDPHQSVRSVVYFALLAAVAFGLAACGRKPSSEQGAAAMNKEEIKAKIMEKDVQPSVEAIARKEKSIAQLKQKNVPNIQHLPVIEDSQSAKKRTKEEIAHRAIALCLVAVKGEGLEQATVQKLIKQYGAQEFFTPAEKKFIGNSAPTQQESVRFSWQYEDYWVMLWALGYVDSLDYPDKVCDVPKAVKFLRDNSTEVFTAKATLRVLADILDEADLVYRYDWAVVNARLKKQDAPAALEAGVVLERHRALNWLIGYMNQEWDDVTTDT
;
A
#
# COMPACT_ATOMS: atom_id res chain seq x y z
N MET A 1 33.00 2.47 -29.79
CA MET A 1 32.66 1.60 -28.66
C MET A 1 33.01 2.20 -27.28
N GLN A 2 33.31 3.49 -27.19
CA GLN A 2 33.63 4.19 -25.91
C GLN A 2 32.62 5.31 -25.58
N ASP A 3 31.74 5.70 -26.51
CA ASP A 3 30.81 6.81 -26.32
C ASP A 3 29.43 6.39 -25.77
N GLU A 4 29.08 5.09 -25.73
CA GLU A 4 27.82 4.61 -25.18
C GLU A 4 27.81 4.50 -23.65
N LYS A 5 28.97 4.34 -23.00
CA LYS A 5 29.07 4.25 -21.53
C LYS A 5 28.93 5.57 -20.80
N CYS A 6 29.11 6.70 -21.47
CA CYS A 6 29.03 8.02 -20.84
C CYS A 6 27.63 8.63 -20.84
N ARG A 7 26.71 8.10 -21.66
CA ARG A 7 25.32 8.57 -21.73
C ARG A 7 24.38 7.92 -20.71
N MET A 8 24.79 6.82 -20.07
CA MET A 8 23.98 6.09 -19.09
C MET A 8 24.09 6.60 -17.64
N GLN A 9 24.92 7.61 -17.36
CA GLN A 9 25.18 8.07 -15.98
C GLN A 9 24.35 9.26 -15.52
N ASN A 10 23.51 9.86 -16.34
CA ASN A 10 22.79 11.11 -15.99
C ASN A 10 21.27 11.09 -16.23
N ASP A 11 20.63 9.93 -16.21
CA ASP A 11 19.16 9.86 -16.26
C ASP A 11 18.59 9.72 -14.85
N PRO A 12 17.94 10.76 -14.29
CA PRO A 12 17.34 10.70 -12.96
C PRO A 12 16.25 9.62 -12.82
N HIS A 13 15.69 9.13 -13.93
CA HIS A 13 14.74 8.03 -13.92
C HIS A 13 15.39 6.65 -13.74
N GLN A 14 16.69 6.51 -14.03
CA GLN A 14 17.41 5.27 -13.77
C GLN A 14 17.75 5.08 -12.28
N SER A 15 17.91 6.15 -11.51
CA SER A 15 18.18 6.08 -10.07
C SER A 15 17.04 5.40 -9.32
N VAL A 16 15.80 5.78 -9.59
CA VAL A 16 14.60 5.19 -8.95
C VAL A 16 14.41 3.72 -9.37
N ARG A 17 14.60 3.42 -10.66
CA ARG A 17 14.50 2.04 -11.18
C ARG A 17 15.59 1.12 -10.62
N SER A 18 16.81 1.61 -10.45
CA SER A 18 17.92 0.79 -9.91
C SER A 18 17.75 0.50 -8.43
N VAL A 19 17.25 1.42 -7.63
CA VAL A 19 17.02 1.20 -6.19
C VAL A 19 15.89 0.18 -5.98
N VAL A 20 14.79 0.29 -6.71
CA VAL A 20 13.67 -0.64 -6.65
C VAL A 20 14.05 -2.05 -7.14
N TYR A 21 14.84 -2.17 -8.23
CA TYR A 21 15.28 -3.47 -8.77
C TYR A 21 16.28 -4.20 -7.85
N PHE A 22 17.21 -3.47 -7.22
CA PHE A 22 18.16 -4.09 -6.28
C PHE A 22 17.48 -4.56 -4.99
N ALA A 23 16.40 -3.92 -4.56
CA ALA A 23 15.66 -4.30 -3.37
C ALA A 23 14.89 -5.62 -3.55
N LEU A 24 14.35 -5.89 -4.73
CA LEU A 24 13.68 -7.14 -5.05
C LEU A 24 14.62 -8.35 -4.95
N LEU A 25 15.89 -8.20 -5.34
CA LEU A 25 16.89 -9.27 -5.25
C LEU A 25 17.40 -9.50 -3.80
N ALA A 26 17.39 -8.48 -2.94
CA ALA A 26 17.84 -8.60 -1.55
C ALA A 26 16.75 -9.16 -0.61
N ALA A 27 15.47 -8.89 -0.88
CA ALA A 27 14.35 -9.36 -0.05
C ALA A 27 14.11 -10.88 -0.16
N VAL A 28 14.61 -11.54 -1.22
CA VAL A 28 14.47 -12.99 -1.42
C VAL A 28 15.48 -13.80 -0.59
N ALA A 29 16.54 -13.18 -0.04
CA ALA A 29 17.66 -13.89 0.60
C ALA A 29 17.60 -13.99 2.14
N PHE A 30 16.68 -13.31 2.83
CA PHE A 30 16.65 -13.31 4.31
C PHE A 30 15.23 -13.49 4.86
N GLY A 31 14.75 -14.71 4.80
CA GLY A 31 13.65 -15.20 5.61
C GLY A 31 14.18 -16.16 6.68
N LEU A 32 13.73 -15.99 7.94
CA LEU A 32 13.94 -16.83 9.10
C LEU A 32 15.11 -16.48 10.03
N ALA A 33 14.82 -15.61 11.00
CA ALA A 33 15.35 -15.74 12.35
C ALA A 33 14.29 -15.29 13.35
N ALA A 34 13.65 -16.24 14.00
CA ALA A 34 12.76 -16.02 15.12
C ALA A 34 13.58 -15.60 16.36
N CYS A 35 13.23 -14.48 16.97
CA CYS A 35 13.73 -14.10 18.28
C CYS A 35 12.54 -13.88 19.22
N GLY A 36 12.36 -14.82 20.16
CA GLY A 36 11.33 -14.79 21.17
C GLY A 36 11.52 -13.64 22.17
N ARG A 37 10.43 -12.91 22.46
CA ARG A 37 10.31 -12.08 23.67
C ARG A 37 9.08 -12.49 24.45
N LYS A 38 9.25 -12.72 25.75
CA LYS A 38 8.18 -12.97 26.72
C LYS A 38 7.34 -11.71 26.91
N PRO A 39 6.02 -11.83 27.09
CA PRO A 39 5.16 -10.68 27.35
C PRO A 39 5.20 -10.28 28.81
N SER A 40 5.28 -8.98 29.08
CA SER A 40 4.98 -8.36 30.37
C SER A 40 3.48 -8.06 30.43
N SER A 41 2.88 -8.43 31.55
CA SER A 41 1.45 -8.26 31.85
C SER A 41 1.09 -6.80 32.08
N GLU A 42 0.14 -6.27 31.29
CA GLU A 42 -0.72 -5.16 31.70
C GLU A 42 -2.14 -5.38 31.16
N GLN A 43 -3.10 -5.29 32.09
CA GLN A 43 -4.53 -5.47 31.84
C GLN A 43 -5.08 -4.22 31.16
N GLY A 44 -5.45 -4.34 29.90
CA GLY A 44 -6.25 -3.40 29.13
C GLY A 44 -7.18 -4.20 28.23
N ALA A 45 -8.39 -3.74 27.99
CA ALA A 45 -9.48 -4.40 27.28
C ALA A 45 -8.98 -5.35 26.19
N ALA A 46 -9.26 -6.64 26.35
CA ALA A 46 -8.71 -7.71 25.52
C ALA A 46 -9.06 -7.48 24.06
N ALA A 47 -8.09 -7.02 23.28
CA ALA A 47 -8.16 -7.10 21.84
C ALA A 47 -8.30 -8.60 21.49
N MET A 48 -9.36 -8.97 20.78
CA MET A 48 -9.56 -10.34 20.33
C MET A 48 -8.33 -10.78 19.54
N ASN A 49 -7.84 -11.96 19.85
CA ASN A 49 -6.68 -12.49 19.14
C ASN A 49 -7.05 -12.80 17.68
N LYS A 50 -6.07 -12.73 16.78
CA LYS A 50 -6.24 -12.91 15.32
C LYS A 50 -6.94 -14.23 14.96
N GLU A 51 -6.71 -15.29 15.73
CA GLU A 51 -7.33 -16.61 15.56
C GLU A 51 -8.81 -16.61 15.99
N GLU A 52 -9.16 -15.89 17.07
CA GLU A 52 -10.54 -15.74 17.52
C GLU A 52 -11.36 -14.89 16.55
N ILE A 53 -10.75 -13.88 15.93
CA ILE A 53 -11.38 -13.08 14.87
C ILE A 53 -11.59 -13.94 13.64
N LYS A 54 -10.59 -14.71 13.21
CA LYS A 54 -10.72 -15.67 12.10
C LYS A 54 -11.79 -16.73 12.40
N ALA A 55 -11.80 -17.31 13.60
CA ALA A 55 -12.82 -18.27 14.01
C ALA A 55 -14.23 -17.66 13.97
N LYS A 56 -14.43 -16.44 14.47
CA LYS A 56 -15.73 -15.75 14.42
C LYS A 56 -16.18 -15.38 13.00
N ILE A 57 -15.24 -15.09 12.10
CA ILE A 57 -15.53 -14.86 10.68
C ILE A 57 -15.96 -16.18 10.01
N MET A 58 -15.32 -17.29 10.37
CA MET A 58 -15.65 -18.63 9.85
C MET A 58 -16.91 -19.23 10.49
N GLU A 59 -17.29 -18.80 11.69
CA GLU A 59 -18.44 -19.33 12.45
C GLU A 59 -19.80 -18.67 12.06
N LYS A 60 -19.74 -17.54 11.35
CA LYS A 60 -20.93 -16.97 10.75
C LYS A 60 -21.15 -17.59 9.37
N ASP A 61 -22.18 -18.40 9.25
CA ASP A 61 -22.87 -18.78 7.99
C ASP A 61 -23.49 -17.54 7.30
N VAL A 62 -22.73 -16.44 7.21
CA VAL A 62 -23.15 -15.23 6.50
C VAL A 62 -22.92 -15.51 5.02
N GLN A 63 -23.99 -15.84 4.33
CA GLN A 63 -23.94 -15.93 2.88
C GLN A 63 -23.44 -14.58 2.32
N PRO A 64 -22.49 -14.59 1.38
CA PRO A 64 -22.00 -13.36 0.77
C PRO A 64 -23.17 -12.56 0.19
N SER A 65 -23.13 -11.24 0.37
CA SER A 65 -24.16 -10.37 -0.21
C SER A 65 -24.13 -10.42 -1.74
N VAL A 66 -25.27 -10.13 -2.36
CA VAL A 66 -25.38 -10.05 -3.83
C VAL A 66 -24.38 -9.03 -4.40
N GLU A 67 -24.16 -7.91 -3.69
CA GLU A 67 -23.18 -6.89 -4.04
C GLU A 67 -21.76 -7.46 -4.07
N ALA A 68 -21.35 -8.17 -3.01
CA ALA A 68 -20.00 -8.76 -2.93
C ALA A 68 -19.77 -9.84 -4.00
N ILE A 69 -20.80 -10.65 -4.29
CA ILE A 69 -20.72 -11.66 -5.38
C ILE A 69 -20.57 -10.97 -6.74
N ALA A 70 -21.39 -9.96 -7.04
CA ALA A 70 -21.33 -9.24 -8.31
C ALA A 70 -19.96 -8.56 -8.51
N ARG A 71 -19.38 -7.98 -7.45
CA ARG A 71 -18.04 -7.40 -7.45
C ARG A 71 -16.98 -8.43 -7.79
N LYS A 72 -17.02 -9.57 -7.11
CA LYS A 72 -16.14 -10.72 -7.41
C LYS A 72 -16.20 -11.14 -8.87
N GLU A 73 -17.40 -11.29 -9.43
CA GLU A 73 -17.59 -11.68 -10.82
C GLU A 73 -17.03 -10.63 -11.79
N LYS A 74 -17.23 -9.34 -11.50
CA LYS A 74 -16.66 -8.22 -12.24
C LYS A 74 -15.13 -8.28 -12.25
N SER A 75 -14.50 -8.47 -11.10
CA SER A 75 -13.04 -8.61 -10.99
C SER A 75 -12.52 -9.83 -11.76
N ILE A 76 -13.16 -11.00 -11.61
CA ILE A 76 -12.78 -12.21 -12.34
C ILE A 76 -12.86 -12.01 -13.86
N ALA A 77 -13.88 -11.27 -14.33
CA ALA A 77 -13.98 -10.95 -15.76
C ALA A 77 -12.79 -10.10 -16.25
N GLN A 78 -12.37 -9.10 -15.43
CA GLN A 78 -11.20 -8.27 -15.73
C GLN A 78 -9.89 -9.09 -15.71
N LEU A 79 -9.70 -9.98 -14.73
CA LEU A 79 -8.54 -10.88 -14.67
C LEU A 79 -8.44 -11.73 -15.94
N LYS A 80 -9.57 -12.31 -16.38
CA LYS A 80 -9.62 -13.12 -17.61
C LYS A 80 -9.20 -12.32 -18.85
N GLN A 81 -9.66 -11.06 -18.98
CA GLN A 81 -9.26 -10.18 -20.09
C GLN A 81 -7.77 -9.89 -20.11
N LYS A 82 -7.13 -9.86 -18.95
CA LYS A 82 -5.69 -9.62 -18.77
C LYS A 82 -4.86 -10.90 -18.69
N ASN A 83 -5.48 -12.08 -18.85
CA ASN A 83 -4.84 -13.39 -18.69
C ASN A 83 -4.19 -13.59 -17.31
N VAL A 84 -4.75 -12.98 -16.26
CA VAL A 84 -4.31 -13.19 -14.89
C VAL A 84 -4.98 -14.44 -14.32
N PRO A 85 -4.23 -15.40 -13.75
CA PRO A 85 -4.78 -16.58 -13.10
C PRO A 85 -5.70 -16.23 -11.94
N ASN A 86 -6.77 -16.98 -11.77
CA ASN A 86 -7.69 -16.83 -10.64
C ASN A 86 -8.26 -18.17 -10.19
N ILE A 87 -8.83 -18.22 -8.97
CA ILE A 87 -9.56 -19.38 -8.45
C ILE A 87 -10.96 -18.98 -8.03
N GLN A 88 -11.93 -19.85 -8.27
CA GLN A 88 -13.35 -19.56 -7.99
C GLN A 88 -13.67 -19.52 -6.49
N HIS A 89 -12.95 -20.28 -5.68
CA HIS A 89 -13.18 -20.37 -4.23
C HIS A 89 -12.49 -19.29 -3.42
N LEU A 90 -11.73 -18.36 -4.05
CA LEU A 90 -11.21 -17.20 -3.32
C LEU A 90 -12.39 -16.39 -2.76
N PRO A 91 -12.39 -16.05 -1.45
CA PRO A 91 -13.51 -15.35 -0.82
C PRO A 91 -13.90 -14.05 -1.50
N VAL A 92 -15.06 -13.54 -1.17
CA VAL A 92 -15.44 -12.14 -1.41
C VAL A 92 -14.82 -11.25 -0.33
N ILE A 93 -14.61 -9.98 -0.63
CA ILE A 93 -14.27 -8.96 0.37
C ILE A 93 -15.57 -8.40 0.99
N GLU A 94 -15.44 -7.48 1.93
CA GLU A 94 -16.54 -6.76 2.57
C GLU A 94 -17.45 -6.10 1.53
N ASP A 95 -18.72 -5.99 1.87
CA ASP A 95 -19.70 -5.19 1.12
C ASP A 95 -19.82 -3.77 1.68
N SER A 96 -20.65 -2.95 1.05
CA SER A 96 -20.86 -1.55 1.46
C SER A 96 -21.49 -1.37 2.85
N GLN A 97 -22.13 -2.40 3.41
CA GLN A 97 -22.72 -2.36 4.74
C GLN A 97 -21.71 -2.71 5.84
N SER A 98 -20.78 -3.61 5.55
CA SER A 98 -19.78 -4.10 6.50
C SER A 98 -18.46 -3.32 6.45
N ALA A 99 -18.13 -2.73 5.31
CA ALA A 99 -16.90 -1.95 5.16
C ALA A 99 -16.91 -0.67 6.01
N LYS A 100 -15.80 -0.42 6.69
CA LYS A 100 -15.62 0.80 7.50
C LYS A 100 -14.95 1.89 6.66
N LYS A 101 -15.76 2.81 6.14
CA LYS A 101 -15.28 3.94 5.35
C LYS A 101 -14.42 4.89 6.18
N ARG A 102 -13.23 5.23 5.68
CA ARG A 102 -12.37 6.31 6.20
C ARG A 102 -12.92 7.68 5.77
N THR A 103 -12.73 8.69 6.59
CA THR A 103 -13.10 10.07 6.25
C THR A 103 -12.09 10.68 5.26
N LYS A 104 -12.49 11.73 4.58
CA LYS A 104 -11.62 12.49 3.68
C LYS A 104 -10.38 13.02 4.41
N GLU A 105 -10.56 13.50 5.62
CA GLU A 105 -9.51 14.04 6.48
C GLU A 105 -8.50 12.96 6.88
N GLU A 106 -8.97 11.78 7.33
CA GLU A 106 -8.10 10.64 7.66
C GLU A 106 -7.25 10.22 6.45
N ILE A 107 -7.88 10.13 5.26
CA ILE A 107 -7.17 9.75 4.02
C ILE A 107 -6.17 10.84 3.61
N ALA A 108 -6.51 12.13 3.73
CA ALA A 108 -5.60 13.23 3.42
C ALA A 108 -4.39 13.26 4.37
N HIS A 109 -4.61 13.10 5.67
CA HIS A 109 -3.52 13.02 6.65
C HIS A 109 -2.62 11.80 6.38
N ARG A 110 -3.22 10.65 6.05
CA ARG A 110 -2.45 9.45 5.69
C ARG A 110 -1.63 9.69 4.43
N ALA A 111 -2.22 10.29 3.39
CA ALA A 111 -1.52 10.63 2.15
C ALA A 111 -0.30 11.51 2.39
N ILE A 112 -0.44 12.56 3.21
CA ILE A 112 0.67 13.46 3.57
C ILE A 112 1.79 12.69 4.28
N ALA A 113 1.45 11.87 5.27
CA ALA A 113 2.45 11.09 6.00
C ALA A 113 3.20 10.12 5.07
N LEU A 114 2.47 9.38 4.23
CA LEU A 114 3.05 8.44 3.24
C LEU A 114 4.00 9.15 2.27
N CYS A 115 3.62 10.30 1.74
CA CYS A 115 4.48 11.10 0.88
C CYS A 115 5.78 11.50 1.60
N LEU A 116 5.69 11.99 2.85
CA LEU A 116 6.86 12.44 3.61
C LEU A 116 7.81 11.31 3.99
N VAL A 117 7.29 10.12 4.34
CA VAL A 117 8.15 8.96 4.62
C VAL A 117 8.77 8.42 3.34
N ALA A 118 8.04 8.43 2.22
CA ALA A 118 8.54 7.93 0.94
C ALA A 118 9.67 8.81 0.39
N VAL A 119 9.54 10.15 0.40
CA VAL A 119 10.62 11.05 -0.04
C VAL A 119 11.85 10.94 0.87
N LYS A 120 11.68 10.70 2.18
CA LYS A 120 12.80 10.40 3.04
C LYS A 120 13.43 9.06 2.69
N GLY A 121 12.64 8.05 2.40
CA GLY A 121 13.11 6.73 1.94
C GLY A 121 13.98 6.83 0.69
N GLU A 122 13.66 7.73 -0.22
CA GLU A 122 14.49 8.03 -1.40
C GLU A 122 15.78 8.80 -1.09
N GLY A 123 16.01 9.22 0.15
CA GLY A 123 17.24 9.87 0.56
C GLY A 123 17.13 11.40 0.69
N LEU A 124 15.91 11.95 0.79
CA LEU A 124 15.77 13.38 1.09
C LEU A 124 16.44 13.72 2.41
N GLU A 125 17.26 14.78 2.40
CA GLU A 125 18.05 15.21 3.55
C GLU A 125 17.19 15.45 4.79
N GLN A 126 17.67 14.97 5.95
CA GLN A 126 16.95 15.01 7.23
C GLN A 126 16.46 16.41 7.61
N ALA A 127 17.29 17.44 7.39
CA ALA A 127 16.91 18.83 7.69
C ALA A 127 15.72 19.30 6.83
N THR A 128 15.69 18.88 5.57
CA THR A 128 14.58 19.17 4.64
C THR A 128 13.32 18.41 5.05
N VAL A 129 13.43 17.14 5.41
CA VAL A 129 12.30 16.35 5.94
C VAL A 129 11.66 17.04 7.14
N GLN A 130 12.47 17.52 8.11
CA GLN A 130 11.97 18.21 9.30
C GLN A 130 11.27 19.54 8.96
N LYS A 131 11.76 20.27 7.94
CA LYS A 131 11.08 21.47 7.44
C LYS A 131 9.71 21.14 6.84
N LEU A 132 9.64 20.09 6.02
CA LEU A 132 8.37 19.66 5.40
C LEU A 132 7.36 19.19 6.45
N ILE A 133 7.78 18.42 7.47
CA ILE A 133 6.91 18.00 8.57
C ILE A 133 6.26 19.22 9.26
N LYS A 134 7.07 20.26 9.55
CA LYS A 134 6.55 21.50 10.13
C LYS A 134 5.64 22.25 9.16
N GLN A 135 6.01 22.35 7.89
CA GLN A 135 5.25 23.03 6.85
C GLN A 135 3.85 22.44 6.69
N TYR A 136 3.73 21.12 6.73
CA TYR A 136 2.45 20.42 6.59
C TYR A 136 1.74 20.15 7.92
N GLY A 137 2.32 20.53 9.07
CA GLY A 137 1.75 20.23 10.39
C GLY A 137 1.59 18.73 10.65
N ALA A 138 2.48 17.91 10.04
CA ALA A 138 2.28 16.47 9.92
C ALA A 138 2.77 15.63 11.11
N GLN A 139 3.15 16.27 12.25
CA GLN A 139 3.74 15.59 13.41
C GLN A 139 2.86 14.44 13.95
N GLU A 140 1.55 14.63 13.92
CA GLU A 140 0.59 13.64 14.44
C GLU A 140 0.01 12.71 13.36
N PHE A 141 0.43 12.85 12.09
CA PHE A 141 -0.07 12.00 11.01
C PHE A 141 0.69 10.67 10.90
N PHE A 142 1.89 10.61 11.47
CA PHE A 142 2.74 9.42 11.42
C PHE A 142 2.33 8.36 12.41
N THR A 143 2.39 7.12 11.97
CA THR A 143 2.28 5.95 12.84
C THR A 143 3.50 5.78 13.74
N PRO A 144 3.45 4.92 14.76
CA PRO A 144 4.61 4.61 15.57
C PRO A 144 5.84 4.15 14.77
N ALA A 145 5.65 3.28 13.76
CA ALA A 145 6.74 2.82 12.90
C ALA A 145 7.32 3.94 12.05
N GLU A 146 6.47 4.80 11.51
CA GLU A 146 6.88 5.96 10.72
C GLU A 146 7.54 7.05 11.57
N LYS A 147 7.03 7.34 12.79
CA LYS A 147 7.68 8.28 13.73
C LYS A 147 9.12 7.84 14.01
N LYS A 148 9.34 6.53 14.21
CA LYS A 148 10.69 5.99 14.41
C LYS A 148 11.58 6.23 13.18
N PHE A 149 11.08 5.93 11.97
CA PHE A 149 11.84 6.14 10.73
C PHE A 149 12.11 7.61 10.45
N ILE A 150 11.10 8.48 10.54
CA ILE A 150 11.22 9.93 10.30
C ILE A 150 12.20 10.60 11.29
N GLY A 151 12.28 10.11 12.52
CA GLY A 151 13.21 10.60 13.53
C GLY A 151 14.66 10.10 13.37
N ASN A 152 14.88 9.02 12.62
CA ASN A 152 16.21 8.43 12.43
C ASN A 152 16.99 9.19 11.37
N SER A 153 18.11 9.87 11.73
CA SER A 153 18.96 10.62 10.78
C SER A 153 19.85 9.72 9.92
N ALA A 154 19.99 8.45 10.27
CA ALA A 154 20.84 7.48 9.56
C ALA A 154 20.10 6.14 9.40
N PRO A 155 18.99 6.10 8.62
CA PRO A 155 18.25 4.87 8.38
C PRO A 155 19.11 3.87 7.61
N THR A 156 18.87 2.59 7.85
CA THR A 156 19.50 1.53 7.05
C THR A 156 18.96 1.56 5.62
N GLN A 157 19.74 1.00 4.68
CA GLN A 157 19.30 0.85 3.28
C GLN A 157 17.96 0.06 3.20
N GLN A 158 17.80 -0.96 4.02
CA GLN A 158 16.58 -1.77 4.05
C GLN A 158 15.37 -0.95 4.51
N GLU A 159 15.52 -0.12 5.56
CA GLU A 159 14.46 0.79 6.01
C GLU A 159 14.12 1.80 4.91
N SER A 160 15.13 2.42 4.30
CA SER A 160 14.96 3.40 3.23
C SER A 160 14.18 2.80 2.05
N VAL A 161 14.55 1.63 1.58
CA VAL A 161 13.85 0.91 0.51
C VAL A 161 12.41 0.58 0.92
N ARG A 162 12.21 0.03 2.12
CA ARG A 162 10.87 -0.30 2.63
C ARG A 162 9.95 0.91 2.62
N PHE A 163 10.42 2.06 3.08
CA PHE A 163 9.61 3.26 3.17
C PHE A 163 9.46 3.99 1.82
N SER A 164 10.39 3.83 0.89
CA SER A 164 10.21 4.37 -0.47
C SER A 164 9.08 3.68 -1.24
N TRP A 165 8.80 2.41 -0.99
CA TRP A 165 7.66 1.70 -1.57
C TRP A 165 6.31 2.34 -1.21
N GLN A 166 6.22 3.10 -0.12
CA GLN A 166 5.00 3.79 0.28
C GLN A 166 4.53 4.87 -0.72
N TYR A 167 5.25 5.14 -1.79
CA TYR A 167 4.70 5.90 -2.91
C TYR A 167 3.51 5.21 -3.58
N GLU A 168 3.49 3.89 -3.63
CA GLU A 168 2.34 3.15 -4.18
C GLU A 168 1.11 3.28 -3.26
N ASP A 169 1.30 3.21 -1.95
CA ASP A 169 0.23 3.48 -1.00
C ASP A 169 -0.27 4.94 -1.13
N TYR A 170 0.67 5.89 -1.24
CA TYR A 170 0.34 7.29 -1.44
C TYR A 170 -0.45 7.50 -2.74
N TRP A 171 -0.08 6.81 -3.82
CA TRP A 171 -0.79 6.85 -5.09
C TRP A 171 -2.24 6.37 -4.96
N VAL A 172 -2.48 5.32 -4.19
CA VAL A 172 -3.84 4.85 -3.85
C VAL A 172 -4.61 5.90 -3.06
N MET A 173 -3.98 6.58 -2.08
CA MET A 173 -4.64 7.67 -1.34
C MET A 173 -5.00 8.85 -2.27
N LEU A 174 -4.11 9.22 -3.20
CA LEU A 174 -4.39 10.25 -4.20
C LEU A 174 -5.57 9.88 -5.09
N TRP A 175 -5.65 8.61 -5.49
CA TRP A 175 -6.79 8.10 -6.24
C TRP A 175 -8.08 8.14 -5.43
N ALA A 176 -8.06 7.71 -4.18
CA ALA A 176 -9.22 7.75 -3.29
C ALA A 176 -9.71 9.18 -3.03
N LEU A 177 -8.80 10.16 -3.01
CA LEU A 177 -9.08 11.59 -2.86
C LEU A 177 -9.44 12.30 -4.18
N GLY A 178 -9.49 11.58 -5.31
CA GLY A 178 -9.87 12.13 -6.60
C GLY A 178 -8.80 12.98 -7.31
N TYR A 179 -7.54 12.92 -6.86
CA TYR A 179 -6.40 13.58 -7.53
C TYR A 179 -5.91 12.81 -8.75
N VAL A 180 -6.15 11.50 -8.77
CA VAL A 180 -5.80 10.59 -9.84
C VAL A 180 -7.07 9.90 -10.32
N ASP A 181 -7.27 9.85 -11.63
CA ASP A 181 -8.52 9.36 -12.22
C ASP A 181 -8.66 7.84 -12.12
N SER A 182 -7.57 7.10 -12.29
CA SER A 182 -7.54 5.63 -12.27
C SER A 182 -6.28 5.10 -11.61
N LEU A 183 -6.39 3.92 -10.99
CA LEU A 183 -5.25 3.08 -10.69
C LEU A 183 -5.01 2.20 -11.93
N ASP A 184 -3.99 2.55 -12.71
CA ASP A 184 -3.63 1.79 -13.91
C ASP A 184 -3.24 0.35 -13.55
N TYR A 185 -3.21 -0.52 -14.55
CA TYR A 185 -2.76 -1.89 -14.38
C TYR A 185 -1.41 -1.93 -13.64
N PRO A 186 -1.25 -2.75 -12.60
CA PRO A 186 -0.06 -2.71 -11.73
C PRO A 186 1.13 -3.46 -12.34
N ASP A 187 1.58 -3.05 -13.54
CA ASP A 187 2.74 -3.58 -14.26
C ASP A 187 4.01 -2.76 -14.05
N LYS A 188 3.90 -1.63 -13.39
CA LYS A 188 5.00 -0.71 -13.10
C LYS A 188 4.66 0.20 -11.92
N VAL A 189 5.69 0.79 -11.33
CA VAL A 189 5.55 1.79 -10.26
C VAL A 189 4.82 3.04 -10.74
N CYS A 190 4.15 3.74 -9.80
CA CYS A 190 3.43 4.97 -10.06
C CYS A 190 4.34 6.10 -10.56
N ASP A 191 3.75 7.15 -11.12
CA ASP A 191 4.46 8.38 -11.51
C ASP A 191 4.81 9.20 -10.25
N VAL A 192 5.96 8.88 -9.63
CA VAL A 192 6.44 9.52 -8.39
C VAL A 192 6.56 11.05 -8.53
N PRO A 193 7.17 11.62 -9.59
CA PRO A 193 7.20 13.06 -9.77
C PRO A 193 5.82 13.71 -9.79
N LYS A 194 4.84 13.10 -10.46
CA LYS A 194 3.45 13.56 -10.48
C LYS A 194 2.81 13.44 -9.09
N ALA A 195 3.02 12.32 -8.40
CA ALA A 195 2.48 12.09 -7.06
C ALA A 195 2.97 13.17 -6.07
N VAL A 196 4.28 13.39 -5.99
CA VAL A 196 4.89 14.40 -5.09
C VAL A 196 4.40 15.82 -5.41
N LYS A 197 4.16 16.13 -6.69
CA LYS A 197 3.68 17.44 -7.10
C LYS A 197 2.33 17.80 -6.47
N PHE A 198 1.42 16.86 -6.31
CA PHE A 198 0.11 17.13 -5.72
C PHE A 198 0.22 17.68 -4.29
N LEU A 199 1.15 17.18 -3.48
CA LEU A 199 1.37 17.71 -2.14
C LEU A 199 2.22 18.99 -2.20
N ARG A 200 3.33 18.99 -2.95
CA ARG A 200 4.25 20.14 -3.03
C ARG A 200 3.55 21.45 -3.40
N ASP A 201 2.58 21.40 -4.30
CA ASP A 201 1.90 22.58 -4.84
C ASP A 201 0.71 23.05 -3.95
N ASN A 202 0.51 22.44 -2.76
CA ASN A 202 -0.61 22.76 -1.88
C ASN A 202 -0.17 22.78 -0.40
N SER A 203 -0.86 23.57 0.44
CA SER A 203 -0.80 23.36 1.90
C SER A 203 -1.70 22.20 2.31
N THR A 204 -1.60 21.74 3.57
CA THR A 204 -2.46 20.67 4.11
C THR A 204 -3.94 21.00 3.98
N GLU A 205 -4.34 22.23 4.30
CA GLU A 205 -5.72 22.69 4.23
C GLU A 205 -6.22 22.70 2.78
N VAL A 206 -5.42 23.22 1.85
CA VAL A 206 -5.75 23.29 0.43
C VAL A 206 -5.82 21.90 -0.17
N PHE A 207 -4.85 21.02 0.17
CA PHE A 207 -4.85 19.63 -0.26
C PHE A 207 -6.11 18.90 0.20
N THR A 208 -6.48 19.02 1.47
CA THR A 208 -7.70 18.40 2.00
C THR A 208 -8.98 19.00 1.41
N ALA A 209 -9.03 20.34 1.26
CA ALA A 209 -10.23 21.02 0.74
C ALA A 209 -10.52 20.68 -0.74
N LYS A 210 -9.48 20.58 -1.58
CA LYS A 210 -9.61 20.23 -3.00
C LYS A 210 -9.97 18.78 -3.25
N ALA A 211 -9.77 17.90 -2.26
CA ALA A 211 -10.04 16.48 -2.41
C ALA A 211 -11.53 16.19 -2.61
N THR A 212 -11.84 15.33 -3.56
CA THR A 212 -13.17 14.76 -3.79
C THR A 212 -13.13 13.27 -3.53
N LEU A 213 -13.65 12.85 -2.37
CA LEU A 213 -13.60 11.46 -1.96
C LEU A 213 -14.41 10.57 -2.91
N ARG A 214 -13.78 9.52 -3.43
CA ARG A 214 -14.47 8.50 -4.24
C ARG A 214 -15.59 7.84 -3.45
N VAL A 215 -16.60 7.40 -4.18
CA VAL A 215 -17.68 6.62 -3.57
C VAL A 215 -17.15 5.27 -3.11
N LEU A 216 -17.72 4.77 -2.00
CA LEU A 216 -17.24 3.52 -1.39
C LEU A 216 -17.31 2.33 -2.36
N ALA A 217 -18.30 2.29 -3.24
CA ALA A 217 -18.45 1.22 -4.22
C ALA A 217 -17.23 1.10 -5.15
N ASP A 218 -16.67 2.24 -5.62
CA ASP A 218 -15.48 2.24 -6.47
C ASP A 218 -14.24 1.77 -5.70
N ILE A 219 -14.13 2.16 -4.41
CA ILE A 219 -13.02 1.73 -3.55
C ILE A 219 -13.08 0.22 -3.31
N LEU A 220 -14.27 -0.32 -3.05
CA LEU A 220 -14.49 -1.75 -2.87
C LEU A 220 -14.25 -2.54 -4.19
N ASP A 221 -14.65 -2.00 -5.33
CA ASP A 221 -14.40 -2.63 -6.63
C ASP A 221 -12.90 -2.78 -6.90
N GLU A 222 -12.13 -1.73 -6.61
CA GLU A 222 -10.67 -1.77 -6.77
C GLU A 222 -10.02 -2.69 -5.73
N ALA A 223 -10.51 -2.68 -4.48
CA ALA A 223 -10.00 -3.55 -3.42
C ALA A 223 -10.17 -5.04 -3.78
N ASP A 224 -11.35 -5.45 -4.28
CA ASP A 224 -11.55 -6.84 -4.71
C ASP A 224 -10.68 -7.22 -5.92
N LEU A 225 -10.48 -6.29 -6.86
CA LEU A 225 -9.63 -6.52 -8.01
C LEU A 225 -8.16 -6.74 -7.60
N VAL A 226 -7.63 -5.84 -6.76
CA VAL A 226 -6.23 -5.90 -6.30
C VAL A 226 -6.02 -7.09 -5.36
N TYR A 227 -6.96 -7.44 -4.50
CA TYR A 227 -6.94 -8.67 -3.71
C TYR A 227 -6.72 -9.92 -4.59
N ARG A 228 -7.38 -10.00 -5.76
CA ARG A 228 -7.22 -11.13 -6.69
C ARG A 228 -5.92 -11.06 -7.46
N TYR A 229 -5.40 -9.88 -7.78
CA TYR A 229 -4.05 -9.72 -8.32
C TYR A 229 -3.01 -10.23 -7.32
N ASP A 230 -3.16 -9.88 -6.03
CA ASP A 230 -2.23 -10.31 -4.99
C ASP A 230 -2.24 -11.84 -4.83
N TRP A 231 -3.44 -12.45 -4.82
CA TRP A 231 -3.52 -13.92 -4.85
C TRP A 231 -2.73 -14.52 -6.02
N ALA A 232 -2.84 -13.97 -7.23
CA ALA A 232 -2.14 -14.48 -8.40
C ALA A 232 -0.61 -14.37 -8.26
N VAL A 233 -0.13 -13.24 -7.73
CA VAL A 233 1.29 -13.00 -7.43
C VAL A 233 1.80 -13.95 -6.36
N VAL A 234 1.08 -14.08 -5.23
CA VAL A 234 1.42 -14.99 -4.13
C VAL A 234 1.46 -16.45 -4.60
N ASN A 235 0.45 -16.89 -5.37
CA ASN A 235 0.40 -18.24 -5.94
C ASN A 235 1.58 -18.53 -6.87
N ALA A 236 1.98 -17.58 -7.72
CA ALA A 236 3.16 -17.72 -8.59
C ALA A 236 4.44 -17.83 -7.75
N ARG A 237 4.61 -16.95 -6.74
CA ARG A 237 5.75 -16.98 -5.82
C ARG A 237 5.88 -18.31 -5.08
N LEU A 238 4.76 -18.87 -4.58
CA LEU A 238 4.75 -20.19 -3.92
C LEU A 238 5.18 -21.31 -4.87
N LYS A 239 4.90 -21.17 -6.15
CA LYS A 239 5.34 -22.10 -7.22
C LYS A 239 6.75 -21.79 -7.76
N LYS A 240 7.44 -20.79 -7.20
CA LYS A 240 8.74 -20.29 -7.68
C LYS A 240 8.71 -19.86 -9.14
N GLN A 241 7.63 -19.21 -9.56
CA GLN A 241 7.41 -18.65 -10.88
C GLN A 241 7.39 -17.12 -10.80
N ASP A 242 7.66 -16.48 -11.92
CA ASP A 242 7.50 -15.02 -12.06
C ASP A 242 6.03 -14.62 -11.92
N ALA A 243 5.80 -13.38 -11.50
CA ALA A 243 4.45 -12.82 -11.40
C ALA A 243 3.75 -12.87 -12.77
N PRO A 244 2.50 -13.34 -12.84
CA PRO A 244 1.82 -13.56 -14.11
C PRO A 244 1.38 -12.25 -14.75
N ALA A 245 1.20 -12.27 -16.07
CA ALA A 245 0.63 -11.17 -16.85
C ALA A 245 1.32 -9.82 -16.63
N ALA A 246 2.63 -9.83 -16.43
CA ALA A 246 3.47 -8.66 -16.17
C ALA A 246 3.09 -7.88 -14.89
N LEU A 247 2.39 -8.48 -13.92
CA LEU A 247 2.12 -7.85 -12.64
C LEU A 247 3.44 -7.54 -11.91
N GLU A 248 3.57 -6.32 -11.37
CA GLU A 248 4.68 -5.95 -10.49
C GLU A 248 4.30 -6.26 -9.05
N ALA A 249 4.94 -7.26 -8.47
CA ALA A 249 4.56 -7.82 -7.16
C ALA A 249 4.57 -6.77 -6.03
N GLY A 250 5.56 -5.86 -6.03
CA GLY A 250 5.65 -4.79 -5.04
C GLY A 250 4.50 -3.80 -5.15
N VAL A 251 4.14 -3.41 -6.37
CA VAL A 251 3.01 -2.50 -6.63
C VAL A 251 1.70 -3.13 -6.18
N VAL A 252 1.48 -4.40 -6.51
CA VAL A 252 0.26 -5.12 -6.09
C VAL A 252 0.16 -5.20 -4.57
N LEU A 253 1.26 -5.54 -3.89
CA LEU A 253 1.30 -5.67 -2.42
C LEU A 253 0.96 -4.35 -1.72
N GLU A 254 1.62 -3.24 -2.11
CA GLU A 254 1.38 -1.94 -1.47
C GLU A 254 -0.03 -1.42 -1.77
N ARG A 255 -0.52 -1.57 -3.00
CA ARG A 255 -1.91 -1.21 -3.32
C ARG A 255 -2.92 -2.04 -2.54
N HIS A 256 -2.69 -3.34 -2.35
CA HIS A 256 -3.55 -4.19 -1.53
C HIS A 256 -3.59 -3.69 -0.08
N ARG A 257 -2.43 -3.40 0.51
CA ARG A 257 -2.34 -2.83 1.86
C ARG A 257 -3.13 -1.53 1.99
N ALA A 258 -2.92 -0.59 1.08
CA ALA A 258 -3.59 0.70 1.09
C ALA A 258 -5.11 0.59 0.96
N LEU A 259 -5.59 -0.28 0.06
CA LEU A 259 -7.02 -0.51 -0.15
C LEU A 259 -7.65 -1.21 1.06
N ASN A 260 -6.98 -2.19 1.68
CA ASN A 260 -7.44 -2.83 2.91
C ASN A 260 -7.61 -1.81 4.05
N TRP A 261 -6.67 -0.85 4.18
CA TRP A 261 -6.83 0.24 5.15
C TRP A 261 -8.03 1.14 4.82
N LEU A 262 -8.23 1.49 3.54
CA LEU A 262 -9.33 2.35 3.09
C LEU A 262 -10.72 1.77 3.38
N ILE A 263 -10.88 0.44 3.25
CA ILE A 263 -12.15 -0.25 3.53
C ILE A 263 -12.29 -0.68 5.00
N GLY A 264 -11.27 -0.44 5.81
CA GLY A 264 -11.24 -0.82 7.23
C GLY A 264 -11.19 -2.33 7.45
N TYR A 265 -10.48 -3.07 6.57
CA TYR A 265 -10.30 -4.51 6.67
C TYR A 265 -9.87 -4.92 8.08
N MET A 266 -10.62 -5.83 8.70
CA MET A 266 -10.43 -6.34 10.07
C MET A 266 -10.28 -5.24 11.15
N ASN A 267 -10.71 -4.01 10.91
CA ASN A 267 -10.51 -2.83 11.78
C ASN A 267 -9.03 -2.56 12.12
N GLN A 268 -8.11 -2.92 11.24
CA GLN A 268 -6.69 -2.76 11.46
C GLN A 268 -6.24 -1.30 11.31
N GLU A 269 -5.32 -0.88 12.17
CA GLU A 269 -4.60 0.38 11.99
C GLU A 269 -3.45 0.19 10.99
N TRP A 270 -2.90 1.30 10.47
CA TRP A 270 -1.97 1.28 9.33
C TRP A 270 -0.77 0.34 9.50
N ASP A 271 -0.15 0.33 10.69
CA ASP A 271 1.04 -0.51 10.95
C ASP A 271 0.70 -2.01 11.02
N ASP A 272 -0.58 -2.36 11.22
CA ASP A 272 -1.06 -3.73 11.44
C ASP A 272 -1.80 -4.30 10.21
N VAL A 273 -2.02 -3.48 9.17
CA VAL A 273 -2.74 -3.93 7.96
C VAL A 273 -2.06 -5.13 7.33
N THR A 274 -2.82 -6.19 7.15
CA THR A 274 -2.38 -7.43 6.50
C THR A 274 -2.95 -7.55 5.09
N THR A 275 -2.24 -8.28 4.23
CA THR A 275 -2.60 -8.60 2.85
C THR A 275 -2.78 -10.11 2.73
N ASP A 276 -3.74 -10.65 3.48
CA ASP A 276 -4.03 -12.09 3.50
C ASP A 276 -4.72 -12.50 2.18
N THR A 277 -4.14 -13.50 1.46
CA THR A 277 -4.68 -14.08 0.22
C THR A 277 -4.60 -15.59 0.21
#